data_c25590e20430cdc1ebc5999161516485
#
_entry.id   c25590e20430cdc1ebc5999161516485
#
_cell.length_a   1.000
_cell.length_b   1.000
_cell.length_c   1.000
_cell.angle_alpha   90.00
_cell.angle_beta   90.00
_cell.angle_gamma   90.00
#
_symmetry.space_group_name_H-M   'P 1'
#
loop_
_entity.id
_entity.type
_entity.pdbx_description
1 polymer ?
#
loop_
_entity_poly.entity_id
_entity_poly.type
_entity_poly.pdbx_seq_one_letter_code
_entity_poly.pdbx_strand_id
1 'polypeptide(L)'
;MTKRRFLSRSKKPSGNGSFHFKWILLLWVFLGLIVITALILGIWSIYLDKVVREKFEGKKWSLPSRVYSRPLELYEGLPLTPVLFEKELEALGYRTMPTVASSGQVSRRAASSQEVTYEVLTRGFDFWDKREEPQKFTVRIDEGKVASLMDPKGVALPLIRMEPEEIGGIYPNNIEDRVLVKLDQLPPLLGETLLAVEDKHFLEHHGVSPEAILRAMWVNAREGEVVQG
;
A
#
# COMPACT_ATOMS: atom_id res chain seq x y z
N MET A 1 45.85 104.54 3.77
CA MET A 1 45.31 103.54 4.73
C MET A 1 44.16 102.78 4.08
N THR A 2 44.41 101.59 3.56
CA THR A 2 43.47 100.81 2.75
C THR A 2 43.10 99.54 3.51
N LYS A 3 41.87 99.40 4.06
CA LYS A 3 41.33 98.21 4.74
C LYS A 3 40.90 97.14 3.71
N ARG A 4 41.62 96.06 3.63
CA ARG A 4 41.17 94.84 2.90
C ARG A 4 40.13 94.07 3.71
N ARG A 5 38.92 93.91 3.19
CA ARG A 5 37.90 93.02 3.68
C ARG A 5 38.21 91.59 3.25
N PHE A 6 38.36 90.69 4.24
CA PHE A 6 38.40 89.26 4.02
C PHE A 6 36.95 88.73 3.84
N LEU A 7 36.68 88.22 2.67
CA LEU A 7 35.42 87.52 2.41
C LEU A 7 35.56 86.04 2.89
N SER A 8 34.86 85.68 3.97
CA SER A 8 34.72 84.33 4.44
C SER A 8 33.86 83.49 3.45
N ARG A 9 34.50 82.50 2.83
CA ARG A 9 33.83 81.57 1.93
C ARG A 9 33.15 80.48 2.74
N SER A 10 31.84 80.60 2.90
CA SER A 10 30.94 79.49 3.52
C SER A 10 31.06 78.25 2.68
N LYS A 11 31.58 77.16 3.26
CA LYS A 11 31.52 75.84 2.71
C LYS A 11 30.09 75.28 2.83
N LYS A 12 29.40 75.08 1.70
CA LYS A 12 28.13 74.28 1.66
C LYS A 12 28.46 72.87 2.11
N PRO A 13 27.59 72.23 3.02
CA PRO A 13 27.77 70.85 3.33
C PRO A 13 27.38 70.01 2.10
N SER A 14 28.26 69.12 1.70
CA SER A 14 28.06 68.20 0.60
C SER A 14 26.98 67.19 0.98
N GLY A 15 25.92 67.13 0.15
CA GLY A 15 24.77 66.30 0.35
C GLY A 15 24.99 64.79 0.10
N ASN A 16 25.64 64.12 1.03
CA ASN A 16 25.76 62.62 0.99
C ASN A 16 24.64 61.90 1.79
N GLY A 17 23.77 62.64 2.47
CA GLY A 17 22.73 62.03 3.31
C GLY A 17 21.55 61.36 2.54
N SER A 18 21.26 61.84 1.31
CA SER A 18 20.09 61.35 0.56
C SER A 18 20.33 59.98 -0.10
N PHE A 19 21.58 59.65 -0.35
CA PHE A 19 21.96 58.38 -0.99
C PHE A 19 21.83 57.19 -0.01
N HIS A 20 22.33 57.35 1.21
CA HIS A 20 22.21 56.33 2.27
C HIS A 20 20.77 56.10 2.69
N PHE A 21 19.94 57.16 2.74
CA PHE A 21 18.52 57.03 3.08
C PHE A 21 17.75 56.16 2.05
N LYS A 22 17.99 56.35 0.76
CA LYS A 22 17.36 55.55 -0.31
C LYS A 22 17.76 54.08 -0.23
N TRP A 23 18.99 53.76 0.06
CA TRP A 23 19.49 52.39 0.22
C TRP A 23 18.88 51.71 1.45
N ILE A 24 18.74 52.39 2.56
CA ILE A 24 18.10 51.89 3.77
C ILE A 24 16.62 51.62 3.49
N LEU A 25 15.91 52.48 2.78
CA LEU A 25 14.52 52.31 2.41
C LEU A 25 14.33 51.09 1.48
N LEU A 26 15.21 50.92 0.48
CA LEU A 26 15.22 49.74 -0.40
C LEU A 26 15.46 48.45 0.38
N LEU A 27 16.37 48.48 1.35
CA LEU A 27 16.65 47.32 2.21
C LEU A 27 15.43 46.94 3.07
N TRP A 28 14.71 47.90 3.63
CA TRP A 28 13.48 47.65 4.37
C TRP A 28 12.34 47.12 3.48
N VAL A 29 12.20 47.64 2.26
CA VAL A 29 11.23 47.13 1.28
C VAL A 29 11.58 45.71 0.88
N PHE A 30 12.86 45.42 0.63
CA PHE A 30 13.34 44.07 0.30
C PHE A 30 13.11 43.08 1.46
N LEU A 31 13.42 43.51 2.70
CA LEU A 31 13.18 42.70 3.88
C LEU A 31 11.68 42.45 4.09
N GLY A 32 10.84 43.48 3.89
CA GLY A 32 9.38 43.33 3.93
C GLY A 32 8.84 42.36 2.89
N LEU A 33 9.39 42.39 1.67
CA LEU A 33 9.02 41.46 0.61
C LEU A 33 9.40 40.00 0.97
N ILE A 34 10.59 39.80 1.56
CA ILE A 34 11.02 38.48 2.04
C ILE A 34 10.06 37.94 3.11
N VAL A 35 9.70 38.77 4.08
CA VAL A 35 8.79 38.37 5.15
C VAL A 35 7.41 38.02 4.60
N ILE A 36 6.86 38.84 3.69
CA ILE A 36 5.57 38.55 3.05
C ILE A 36 5.63 37.25 2.26
N THR A 37 6.69 37.04 1.48
CA THR A 37 6.89 35.79 0.72
C THR A 37 6.98 34.58 1.65
N ALA A 38 7.74 34.70 2.74
CA ALA A 38 7.85 33.62 3.74
C ALA A 38 6.50 33.30 4.41
N LEU A 39 5.69 34.31 4.70
CA LEU A 39 4.34 34.12 5.25
C LEU A 39 3.41 33.40 4.25
N ILE A 40 3.43 33.83 2.99
CA ILE A 40 2.63 33.19 1.92
C ILE A 40 3.04 31.73 1.76
N LEU A 41 4.34 31.44 1.68
CA LEU A 41 4.87 30.08 1.57
C LEU A 41 4.53 29.24 2.81
N GLY A 42 4.60 29.83 4.01
CA GLY A 42 4.21 29.15 5.25
C GLY A 42 2.75 28.75 5.28
N ILE A 43 1.84 29.67 4.94
CA ILE A 43 0.41 29.40 4.86
C ILE A 43 0.12 28.33 3.79
N TRP A 44 0.77 28.44 2.64
CA TRP A 44 0.58 27.47 1.56
C TRP A 44 1.12 26.08 1.93
N SER A 45 2.25 26.01 2.64
CA SER A 45 2.80 24.75 3.16
C SER A 45 1.83 24.06 4.13
N ILE A 46 1.22 24.82 5.05
CA ILE A 46 0.19 24.28 5.98
C ILE A 46 -1.03 23.78 5.21
N TYR A 47 -1.48 24.53 4.20
CA TYR A 47 -2.58 24.11 3.35
C TYR A 47 -2.26 22.81 2.59
N LEU A 48 -1.07 22.74 1.98
CA LEU A 48 -0.62 21.53 1.27
C LEU A 48 -0.45 20.34 2.20
N ASP A 49 0.08 20.52 3.41
CA ASP A 49 0.18 19.45 4.41
C ASP A 49 -1.20 18.84 4.72
N LYS A 50 -2.20 19.71 4.92
CA LYS A 50 -3.58 19.24 5.14
C LYS A 50 -4.13 18.47 3.95
N VAL A 51 -3.98 18.97 2.73
CA VAL A 51 -4.44 18.32 1.50
C VAL A 51 -3.75 16.97 1.28
N VAL A 52 -2.43 16.91 1.54
CA VAL A 52 -1.65 15.68 1.42
C VAL A 52 -2.11 14.67 2.47
N ARG A 53 -2.27 15.07 3.74
CA ARG A 53 -2.75 14.18 4.80
C ARG A 53 -4.15 13.64 4.50
N GLU A 54 -5.10 14.48 4.12
CA GLU A 54 -6.45 14.04 3.74
C GLU A 54 -6.41 13.02 2.58
N LYS A 55 -5.54 13.23 1.61
CA LYS A 55 -5.35 12.28 0.51
C LYS A 55 -4.61 11.02 0.93
N PHE A 56 -3.69 11.08 1.90
CA PHE A 56 -2.94 9.92 2.39
C PHE A 56 -3.69 9.11 3.44
N GLU A 57 -4.41 9.75 4.35
CA GLU A 57 -5.20 9.10 5.39
C GLU A 57 -6.61 8.75 4.92
N GLY A 58 -7.09 9.41 3.85
CA GLY A 58 -8.35 9.08 3.19
C GLY A 58 -8.29 7.68 2.53
N LYS A 59 -9.46 7.13 2.20
CA LYS A 59 -9.64 5.83 1.52
C LYS A 59 -8.97 5.83 0.13
N LYS A 60 -7.65 5.83 0.08
CA LYS A 60 -6.88 5.75 -1.18
C LYS A 60 -7.06 4.44 -1.90
N TRP A 61 -7.34 3.41 -1.14
CA TRP A 61 -7.41 2.06 -1.63
C TRP A 61 -8.83 1.56 -1.42
N SER A 62 -9.68 1.79 -2.40
CA SER A 62 -10.90 1.01 -2.49
C SER A 62 -10.48 -0.41 -2.81
N LEU A 63 -10.40 -1.23 -1.76
CA LEU A 63 -10.22 -2.66 -1.94
C LEU A 63 -11.38 -3.20 -2.76
N PRO A 64 -11.13 -4.01 -3.78
CA PRO A 64 -12.20 -4.68 -4.48
C PRO A 64 -12.98 -5.55 -3.49
N SER A 65 -14.30 -5.48 -3.54
CA SER A 65 -15.15 -6.42 -2.82
C SER A 65 -15.11 -7.75 -3.55
N ARG A 66 -14.72 -8.82 -2.88
CA ARG A 66 -14.72 -10.16 -3.43
C ARG A 66 -16.07 -10.79 -3.26
N VAL A 67 -16.55 -11.47 -4.28
CA VAL A 67 -17.81 -12.20 -4.30
C VAL A 67 -17.48 -13.69 -4.29
N TYR A 68 -18.03 -14.39 -3.34
CA TYR A 68 -17.80 -15.82 -3.15
C TYR A 68 -19.06 -16.62 -3.43
N SER A 69 -18.88 -17.86 -3.85
CA SER A 69 -19.94 -18.87 -3.93
C SER A 69 -20.43 -19.25 -2.55
N ARG A 70 -21.43 -20.14 -2.49
CA ARG A 70 -21.83 -20.77 -1.23
C ARG A 70 -20.73 -21.75 -0.80
N PRO A 71 -20.28 -21.71 0.48
CA PRO A 71 -19.34 -22.70 1.00
C PRO A 71 -19.93 -24.10 0.96
N LEU A 72 -19.10 -25.09 0.67
CA LEU A 72 -19.50 -26.50 0.79
C LEU A 72 -19.48 -26.92 2.27
N GLU A 73 -20.62 -27.27 2.78
CA GLU A 73 -20.83 -27.78 4.15
C GLU A 73 -20.89 -29.30 4.11
N LEU A 74 -19.84 -29.95 4.64
CA LEU A 74 -19.76 -31.40 4.74
C LEU A 74 -20.30 -31.86 6.09
N TYR A 75 -21.25 -32.78 6.06
CA TYR A 75 -21.81 -33.44 7.23
C TYR A 75 -22.22 -34.88 6.85
N GLU A 76 -22.36 -35.75 7.84
CA GLU A 76 -22.76 -37.14 7.62
C GLU A 76 -24.16 -37.20 7.01
N GLY A 77 -24.30 -37.97 5.94
CA GLY A 77 -25.56 -38.10 5.20
C GLY A 77 -25.75 -37.11 4.05
N LEU A 78 -24.83 -36.11 3.87
CA LEU A 78 -24.91 -35.19 2.74
C LEU A 78 -24.88 -35.97 1.41
N PRO A 79 -25.87 -35.78 0.50
CA PRO A 79 -25.80 -36.31 -0.85
C PRO A 79 -24.62 -35.71 -1.62
N LEU A 80 -23.58 -36.50 -1.83
CA LEU A 80 -22.34 -36.08 -2.48
C LEU A 80 -21.68 -37.30 -3.13
N THR A 81 -21.44 -37.20 -4.43
CA THR A 81 -20.67 -38.23 -5.14
C THR A 81 -19.18 -37.91 -5.17
N PRO A 82 -18.29 -38.92 -5.28
CA PRO A 82 -16.85 -38.63 -5.45
C PRO A 82 -16.54 -37.67 -6.58
N VAL A 83 -17.22 -37.78 -7.71
CA VAL A 83 -17.02 -36.91 -8.90
C VAL A 83 -17.40 -35.45 -8.59
N LEU A 84 -18.51 -35.21 -7.87
CA LEU A 84 -18.93 -33.88 -7.48
C LEU A 84 -17.93 -33.26 -6.48
N PHE A 85 -17.49 -34.07 -5.50
CA PHE A 85 -16.51 -33.59 -4.54
C PHE A 85 -15.18 -33.25 -5.18
N GLU A 86 -14.71 -34.07 -6.13
CA GLU A 86 -13.46 -33.79 -6.90
C GLU A 86 -13.58 -32.52 -7.72
N LYS A 87 -14.75 -32.22 -8.33
CA LYS A 87 -14.99 -30.95 -9.03
C LYS A 87 -14.93 -29.75 -8.10
N GLU A 88 -15.50 -29.83 -6.91
CA GLU A 88 -15.42 -28.77 -5.89
C GLU A 88 -13.97 -28.54 -5.46
N LEU A 89 -13.21 -29.62 -5.23
CA LEU A 89 -11.79 -29.54 -4.89
C LEU A 89 -10.96 -28.92 -6.03
N GLU A 90 -11.27 -29.24 -7.28
CA GLU A 90 -10.63 -28.67 -8.47
C GLU A 90 -10.94 -27.18 -8.60
N ALA A 91 -12.20 -26.78 -8.46
CA ALA A 91 -12.65 -25.37 -8.48
C ALA A 91 -11.95 -24.55 -7.39
N LEU A 92 -11.79 -25.12 -6.20
CA LEU A 92 -11.03 -24.51 -5.10
C LEU A 92 -9.49 -24.59 -5.29
N GLY A 93 -8.99 -25.22 -6.36
CA GLY A 93 -7.57 -25.34 -6.62
C GLY A 93 -6.82 -26.22 -5.62
N TYR A 94 -7.45 -27.26 -5.09
CA TYR A 94 -6.77 -28.25 -4.25
C TYR A 94 -5.80 -29.09 -5.05
N ARG A 95 -4.64 -29.38 -4.46
CA ARG A 95 -3.63 -30.24 -5.09
C ARG A 95 -3.74 -31.65 -4.56
N THR A 96 -3.90 -32.63 -5.47
CA THR A 96 -3.89 -34.04 -5.09
C THR A 96 -2.45 -34.50 -4.82
N MET A 97 -2.22 -35.00 -3.60
CA MET A 97 -0.91 -35.45 -3.12
C MET A 97 -1.04 -36.83 -2.48
N PRO A 98 0.02 -37.66 -2.51
CA PRO A 98 0.01 -38.92 -1.79
C PRO A 98 -0.19 -38.79 -0.27
N THR A 99 0.32 -37.67 0.29
CA THR A 99 0.24 -37.33 1.72
C THR A 99 -0.11 -35.85 1.87
N VAL A 100 -1.02 -35.52 2.78
CA VAL A 100 -1.47 -34.17 3.04
C VAL A 100 -0.59 -33.52 4.11
N ALA A 101 0.22 -32.55 3.71
CA ALA A 101 1.17 -31.85 4.59
C ALA A 101 0.90 -30.33 4.69
N SER A 102 0.25 -29.72 3.70
CA SER A 102 0.00 -28.27 3.65
C SER A 102 -1.45 -27.97 3.31
N SER A 103 -1.95 -26.79 3.70
CA SER A 103 -3.29 -26.32 3.37
C SER A 103 -3.53 -26.31 1.86
N GLY A 104 -4.75 -26.66 1.44
CA GLY A 104 -5.12 -26.78 0.04
C GLY A 104 -4.60 -28.08 -0.62
N GLN A 105 -4.30 -29.09 0.17
CA GLN A 105 -3.94 -30.42 -0.33
C GLN A 105 -5.01 -31.44 0.02
N VAL A 106 -5.14 -32.44 -0.85
CA VAL A 106 -6.02 -33.58 -0.69
C VAL A 106 -5.31 -34.86 -1.06
N SER A 107 -5.52 -35.94 -0.32
CA SER A 107 -5.16 -37.29 -0.77
C SER A 107 -6.44 -38.11 -1.00
N ARG A 108 -6.38 -38.99 -1.98
CA ARG A 108 -7.51 -39.84 -2.40
C ARG A 108 -7.13 -41.29 -2.25
N ARG A 109 -8.00 -42.06 -1.57
CA ARG A 109 -7.90 -43.54 -1.47
C ARG A 109 -9.24 -44.14 -1.87
N ALA A 110 -9.25 -44.88 -2.97
CA ALA A 110 -10.47 -45.56 -3.45
C ALA A 110 -10.45 -47.00 -3.00
N ALA A 111 -11.47 -47.44 -2.37
CA ALA A 111 -11.75 -48.87 -2.11
C ALA A 111 -12.55 -49.45 -3.28
N SER A 112 -13.46 -48.69 -3.90
CA SER A 112 -14.20 -49.01 -5.11
C SER A 112 -14.51 -47.74 -5.90
N SER A 113 -15.26 -47.84 -7.00
CA SER A 113 -15.75 -46.69 -7.75
C SER A 113 -16.80 -45.87 -6.97
N GLN A 114 -17.46 -46.47 -6.00
CA GLN A 114 -18.51 -45.84 -5.20
C GLN A 114 -18.05 -45.46 -3.78
N GLU A 115 -17.03 -46.18 -3.25
CA GLU A 115 -16.46 -45.92 -1.94
C GLU A 115 -15.07 -45.28 -2.09
N VAL A 116 -14.99 -44.00 -1.72
CA VAL A 116 -13.73 -43.22 -1.78
C VAL A 116 -13.53 -42.44 -0.48
N THR A 117 -12.33 -42.51 0.04
CA THR A 117 -11.93 -41.76 1.22
C THR A 117 -10.98 -40.65 0.81
N TYR A 118 -11.25 -39.46 1.26
CA TYR A 118 -10.38 -38.28 1.05
C TYR A 118 -9.86 -37.81 2.40
N GLU A 119 -8.56 -37.53 2.46
CA GLU A 119 -7.93 -36.77 3.53
C GLU A 119 -7.65 -35.37 3.02
N VAL A 120 -8.17 -34.34 3.69
CA VAL A 120 -8.14 -32.95 3.23
C VAL A 120 -7.56 -32.06 4.33
N LEU A 121 -6.76 -31.08 3.96
CA LEU A 121 -6.35 -29.97 4.83
C LEU A 121 -6.85 -28.65 4.22
N THR A 122 -7.89 -28.07 4.84
CA THR A 122 -8.52 -26.83 4.38
C THR A 122 -7.58 -25.65 4.46
N ARG A 123 -7.92 -24.57 3.78
CA ARG A 123 -7.35 -23.24 4.01
C ARG A 123 -8.16 -22.53 5.10
N GLY A 124 -7.51 -21.61 5.84
CA GLY A 124 -8.26 -20.73 6.74
C GLY A 124 -9.10 -19.75 5.94
N PHE A 125 -10.30 -19.45 6.41
CA PHE A 125 -11.21 -18.51 5.75
C PHE A 125 -12.00 -17.68 6.76
N ASP A 126 -12.16 -16.36 6.45
CA ASP A 126 -12.96 -15.44 7.25
C ASP A 126 -14.42 -15.49 6.76
N PHE A 127 -15.24 -16.34 7.41
CA PHE A 127 -16.67 -16.39 7.14
C PHE A 127 -17.38 -15.18 7.76
N TRP A 128 -18.64 -14.98 7.40
CA TRP A 128 -19.48 -13.88 7.93
C TRP A 128 -19.75 -13.95 9.44
N ASP A 129 -19.63 -15.14 10.05
CA ASP A 129 -19.90 -15.41 11.45
C ASP A 129 -18.63 -15.57 12.29
N LYS A 130 -17.59 -16.15 11.73
CA LYS A 130 -16.29 -16.37 12.40
C LYS A 130 -15.20 -16.71 11.40
N ARG A 131 -13.96 -16.51 11.82
CA ARG A 131 -12.80 -17.07 11.14
C ARG A 131 -12.68 -18.56 11.46
N GLU A 132 -12.46 -19.37 10.45
CA GLU A 132 -12.07 -20.77 10.61
C GLU A 132 -10.62 -20.98 10.22
N GLU A 133 -9.88 -21.64 11.09
CA GLU A 133 -8.48 -21.98 10.85
C GLU A 133 -8.40 -23.23 9.96
N PRO A 134 -7.24 -23.48 9.30
CA PRO A 134 -7.02 -24.69 8.53
C PRO A 134 -7.28 -25.94 9.36
N GLN A 135 -8.14 -26.82 8.87
CA GLN A 135 -8.50 -28.06 9.55
C GLN A 135 -8.18 -29.28 8.68
N LYS A 136 -7.52 -30.27 9.31
CA LYS A 136 -7.28 -31.58 8.69
C LYS A 136 -8.42 -32.53 9.05
N PHE A 137 -9.02 -33.15 8.03
CA PHE A 137 -10.12 -34.09 8.25
C PHE A 137 -10.10 -35.21 7.21
N THR A 138 -10.82 -36.28 7.52
CA THR A 138 -11.05 -37.39 6.59
C THR A 138 -12.54 -37.48 6.32
N VAL A 139 -12.93 -37.50 5.04
CA VAL A 139 -14.28 -37.71 4.58
C VAL A 139 -14.35 -39.00 3.77
N ARG A 140 -15.26 -39.90 4.12
CA ARG A 140 -15.57 -41.09 3.36
C ARG A 140 -16.90 -40.88 2.65
N ILE A 141 -16.87 -41.04 1.34
CA ILE A 141 -18.06 -40.98 0.48
C ILE A 141 -18.35 -42.40 0.04
N ASP A 142 -19.57 -42.82 0.24
CA ASP A 142 -20.04 -44.15 -0.12
C ASP A 142 -21.50 -44.08 -0.60
N GLU A 143 -21.87 -44.87 -1.62
CA GLU A 143 -23.19 -44.87 -2.22
C GLU A 143 -23.79 -43.48 -2.53
N GLY A 144 -22.91 -42.53 -2.94
CA GLY A 144 -23.34 -41.18 -3.32
C GLY A 144 -23.68 -40.25 -2.16
N LYS A 145 -23.23 -40.53 -0.95
CA LYS A 145 -23.40 -39.70 0.24
C LYS A 145 -22.15 -39.70 1.11
N VAL A 146 -21.99 -38.70 1.95
CA VAL A 146 -20.96 -38.68 2.99
C VAL A 146 -21.31 -39.72 4.05
N ALA A 147 -20.55 -40.80 4.11
CA ALA A 147 -20.76 -41.90 5.05
C ALA A 147 -20.09 -41.64 6.40
N SER A 148 -18.98 -40.89 6.45
CA SER A 148 -18.37 -40.47 7.71
C SER A 148 -17.48 -39.25 7.52
N LEU A 149 -17.37 -38.44 8.57
CA LEU A 149 -16.51 -37.26 8.63
C LEU A 149 -15.75 -37.32 9.96
N MET A 150 -14.43 -37.36 9.91
CA MET A 150 -13.58 -37.58 11.09
C MET A 150 -12.38 -36.63 11.16
N ASP A 151 -11.96 -36.30 12.35
CA ASP A 151 -10.69 -35.62 12.58
C ASP A 151 -9.49 -36.60 12.44
N PRO A 152 -8.23 -36.13 12.50
CA PRO A 152 -7.06 -37.00 12.44
C PRO A 152 -6.92 -37.98 13.59
N LYS A 153 -7.67 -37.79 14.69
CA LYS A 153 -7.72 -38.69 15.85
C LYS A 153 -8.82 -39.72 15.74
N GLY A 154 -9.62 -39.71 14.67
CA GLY A 154 -10.76 -40.59 14.46
C GLY A 154 -12.04 -40.18 15.21
N VAL A 155 -12.10 -38.93 15.67
CA VAL A 155 -13.29 -38.39 16.30
C VAL A 155 -14.26 -37.90 15.22
N ALA A 156 -15.53 -38.26 15.30
CA ALA A 156 -16.56 -37.80 14.35
C ALA A 156 -16.72 -36.26 14.43
N LEU A 157 -16.74 -35.63 13.29
CA LEU A 157 -16.98 -34.20 13.15
C LEU A 157 -18.41 -33.96 12.69
N PRO A 158 -19.19 -33.10 13.38
CA PRO A 158 -20.58 -32.87 13.02
C PRO A 158 -20.72 -32.08 11.70
N LEU A 159 -19.80 -31.18 11.44
CA LEU A 159 -19.82 -30.30 10.29
C LEU A 159 -18.40 -29.79 10.00
N ILE A 160 -18.05 -29.74 8.71
CA ILE A 160 -16.87 -28.98 8.20
C ILE A 160 -17.39 -28.06 7.12
N ARG A 161 -16.99 -26.77 7.20
CA ARG A 161 -17.17 -25.81 6.12
C ARG A 161 -15.85 -25.68 5.35
N MET A 162 -15.91 -25.90 4.06
CA MET A 162 -14.79 -25.59 3.17
C MET A 162 -14.88 -24.13 2.74
N GLU A 163 -13.73 -23.54 2.48
CA GLU A 163 -13.69 -22.19 1.93
C GLU A 163 -14.50 -22.13 0.62
N PRO A 164 -15.27 -21.03 0.37
CA PRO A 164 -16.03 -20.88 -0.86
C PRO A 164 -15.13 -20.48 -2.02
N GLU A 165 -15.54 -20.83 -3.23
CA GLU A 165 -14.89 -20.37 -4.47
C GLU A 165 -15.10 -18.87 -4.67
N GLU A 166 -14.04 -18.13 -5.03
CA GLU A 166 -14.14 -16.75 -5.45
C GLU A 166 -14.66 -16.67 -6.89
N ILE A 167 -15.90 -16.17 -7.06
CA ILE A 167 -16.58 -16.13 -8.36
C ILE A 167 -16.44 -14.78 -9.06
N GLY A 168 -15.92 -13.78 -8.39
CA GLY A 168 -15.66 -12.48 -8.98
C GLY A 168 -15.30 -11.39 -7.97
N GLY A 169 -14.92 -10.23 -8.50
CA GLY A 169 -14.61 -9.03 -7.73
C GLY A 169 -15.40 -7.82 -8.24
N ILE A 170 -15.81 -6.94 -7.33
CA ILE A 170 -16.39 -5.64 -7.65
C ILE A 170 -15.30 -4.60 -7.51
N TYR A 171 -14.84 -4.06 -8.62
CA TYR A 171 -13.76 -3.08 -8.71
C TYR A 171 -14.35 -1.67 -8.83
N PRO A 172 -14.07 -0.73 -7.89
CA PRO A 172 -14.79 0.55 -7.87
C PRO A 172 -14.45 1.49 -9.04
N ASN A 173 -13.21 1.57 -9.52
CA ASN A 173 -12.84 2.49 -10.60
C ASN A 173 -11.70 2.01 -11.52
N ASN A 174 -10.85 1.10 -11.08
CA ASN A 174 -9.76 0.56 -11.86
C ASN A 174 -9.84 -0.96 -11.77
N ILE A 175 -9.72 -1.64 -12.90
CA ILE A 175 -9.71 -3.11 -12.99
C ILE A 175 -8.35 -3.64 -12.46
N GLU A 176 -7.94 -3.18 -11.29
CA GLU A 176 -6.69 -3.62 -10.66
C GLU A 176 -7.02 -4.38 -9.38
N ASP A 177 -6.55 -5.60 -9.31
CA ASP A 177 -6.60 -6.40 -8.07
C ASP A 177 -5.42 -5.96 -7.17
N ARG A 178 -5.74 -5.28 -6.09
CA ARG A 178 -4.76 -4.77 -5.12
C ARG A 178 -4.89 -5.50 -3.82
N VAL A 179 -3.84 -6.21 -3.47
CA VAL A 179 -3.70 -6.86 -2.16
C VAL A 179 -2.87 -5.96 -1.27
N LEU A 180 -3.47 -5.48 -0.17
CA LEU A 180 -2.72 -4.72 0.83
C LEU A 180 -1.81 -5.66 1.61
N VAL A 181 -0.53 -5.36 1.56
CA VAL A 181 0.49 -6.06 2.34
C VAL A 181 1.14 -5.08 3.32
N LYS A 182 1.46 -5.55 4.51
CA LYS A 182 2.22 -4.77 5.47
C LYS A 182 3.70 -4.84 5.14
N LEU A 183 4.45 -3.82 5.54
CA LEU A 183 5.89 -3.74 5.28
C LEU A 183 6.67 -4.93 5.88
N ASP A 184 6.24 -5.41 7.04
CA ASP A 184 6.82 -6.58 7.73
C ASP A 184 6.55 -7.92 7.03
N GLN A 185 5.59 -7.96 6.10
CA GLN A 185 5.25 -9.13 5.28
C GLN A 185 6.04 -9.19 3.98
N LEU A 186 6.74 -8.11 3.63
CA LEU A 186 7.54 -8.06 2.42
C LEU A 186 8.93 -8.66 2.64
N PRO A 187 9.50 -9.34 1.63
CA PRO A 187 10.90 -9.71 1.66
C PRO A 187 11.79 -8.46 1.89
N PRO A 188 12.73 -8.47 2.83
CA PRO A 188 13.56 -7.29 3.12
C PRO A 188 14.27 -6.74 1.88
N LEU A 189 14.76 -7.60 1.02
CA LEU A 189 15.42 -7.24 -0.24
C LEU A 189 14.55 -6.41 -1.17
N LEU A 190 13.23 -6.59 -1.16
CA LEU A 190 12.31 -5.82 -2.02
C LEU A 190 12.28 -4.33 -1.62
N GLY A 191 12.18 -4.05 -0.31
CA GLY A 191 12.21 -2.69 0.20
C GLY A 191 13.54 -1.99 -0.07
N GLU A 192 14.63 -2.66 0.19
CA GLU A 192 15.98 -2.15 -0.06
C GLU A 192 16.24 -1.87 -1.56
N THR A 193 15.78 -2.78 -2.42
CA THR A 193 15.90 -2.60 -3.88
C THR A 193 15.09 -1.41 -4.37
N LEU A 194 13.85 -1.23 -3.89
CA LEU A 194 13.01 -0.09 -4.23
C LEU A 194 13.69 1.23 -3.83
N LEU A 195 14.19 1.32 -2.60
CA LEU A 195 14.89 2.51 -2.11
C LEU A 195 16.16 2.77 -2.93
N ALA A 196 16.93 1.74 -3.25
CA ALA A 196 18.16 1.90 -4.04
C ALA A 196 17.90 2.40 -5.48
N VAL A 197 16.76 2.04 -6.07
CA VAL A 197 16.40 2.43 -7.45
C VAL A 197 15.72 3.80 -7.49
N GLU A 198 14.77 4.05 -6.60
CA GLU A 198 13.97 5.28 -6.60
C GLU A 198 14.72 6.44 -5.94
N ASP A 199 15.25 6.23 -4.77
CA ASP A 199 16.00 7.24 -4.02
C ASP A 199 16.94 6.60 -2.98
N LYS A 200 18.17 6.38 -3.36
CA LYS A 200 19.19 5.76 -2.47
C LYS A 200 19.48 6.56 -1.20
N HIS A 201 19.14 7.85 -1.15
CA HIS A 201 19.31 8.73 0.00
C HIS A 201 18.00 9.00 0.76
N PHE A 202 16.94 8.25 0.46
CA PHE A 202 15.61 8.44 1.03
C PHE A 202 15.60 8.51 2.57
N LEU A 203 16.44 7.73 3.24
CA LEU A 203 16.55 7.72 4.70
C LEU A 203 17.43 8.83 5.28
N GLU A 204 18.13 9.59 4.44
CA GLU A 204 19.06 10.66 4.85
C GLU A 204 18.41 12.05 4.85
N HIS A 205 17.26 12.22 4.18
CA HIS A 205 16.53 13.49 4.11
C HIS A 205 15.06 13.35 4.54
N HIS A 206 14.40 14.47 4.83
CA HIS A 206 13.03 14.53 5.30
C HIS A 206 12.04 14.83 4.15
N GLY A 207 12.11 14.07 3.05
CA GLY A 207 11.22 14.21 1.90
C GLY A 207 11.66 15.24 0.86
N VAL A 208 12.68 16.06 1.14
CA VAL A 208 13.26 17.03 0.21
C VAL A 208 14.76 16.91 0.24
N SER A 209 15.39 16.70 -0.92
CA SER A 209 16.83 16.70 -1.08
C SER A 209 17.28 18.00 -1.79
N PRO A 210 17.85 18.99 -1.07
CA PRO A 210 18.31 20.23 -1.67
C PRO A 210 19.39 20.01 -2.74
N GLU A 211 20.22 18.99 -2.54
CA GLU A 211 21.28 18.64 -3.50
C GLU A 211 20.69 18.12 -4.82
N ALA A 212 19.65 17.26 -4.74
CA ALA A 212 18.95 16.77 -5.92
C ALA A 212 18.26 17.91 -6.69
N ILE A 213 17.62 18.85 -5.96
CA ILE A 213 16.99 20.03 -6.55
C ILE A 213 18.00 20.90 -7.27
N LEU A 214 19.14 21.22 -6.63
CA LEU A 214 20.18 22.03 -7.26
C LEU A 214 20.77 21.36 -8.50
N ARG A 215 20.97 20.04 -8.45
CA ARG A 215 21.42 19.26 -9.60
C ARG A 215 20.41 19.32 -10.75
N ALA A 216 19.12 19.08 -10.46
CA ALA A 216 18.05 19.14 -11.45
C ALA A 216 17.96 20.54 -12.08
N MET A 217 18.00 21.60 -11.27
CA MET A 217 18.01 22.98 -11.75
C MET A 217 19.21 23.26 -12.68
N TRP A 218 20.39 22.79 -12.32
CA TRP A 218 21.60 23.00 -13.15
C TRP A 218 21.52 22.26 -14.48
N VAL A 219 21.04 20.99 -14.46
CA VAL A 219 20.86 20.18 -15.68
C VAL A 219 19.82 20.83 -16.60
N ASN A 220 18.65 21.17 -16.06
CA ASN A 220 17.56 21.79 -16.84
C ASN A 220 17.98 23.15 -17.42
N ALA A 221 18.75 23.93 -16.66
CA ALA A 221 19.28 25.20 -17.17
C ALA A 221 20.31 25.02 -18.31
N ARG A 222 21.07 23.93 -18.27
CA ARG A 222 22.04 23.59 -19.31
C ARG A 222 21.42 23.07 -20.58
N GLU A 223 20.42 22.21 -20.46
CA GLU A 223 19.72 21.57 -21.59
C GLU A 223 18.64 22.48 -22.19
N GLY A 224 18.22 23.55 -21.47
CA GLY A 224 17.20 24.50 -21.92
C GLY A 224 15.77 23.96 -21.87
N GLU A 225 15.57 22.76 -21.32
CA GLU A 225 14.28 22.12 -21.12
C GLU A 225 14.25 21.34 -19.81
N VAL A 226 13.05 20.91 -19.35
CA VAL A 226 12.90 20.15 -18.12
C VAL A 226 13.18 18.67 -18.41
N VAL A 227 14.40 18.21 -18.08
CA VAL A 227 14.87 16.84 -18.29
C VAL A 227 14.88 16.06 -16.96
N GLN A 228 15.07 16.76 -15.83
CA GLN A 228 15.10 16.18 -14.49
C GLN A 228 14.13 16.93 -13.57
N GLY A 229 13.42 16.17 -12.69
CA GLY A 229 12.55 16.67 -11.66
C GLY A 229 12.97 16.18 -10.27
#